data_a64d8c5b8f7f5cc947b4229ef959b058
#
_entry.id   a64d8c5b8f7f5cc947b4229ef959b058
#
_cell.length_a   1.000
_cell.length_b   1.000
_cell.length_c   1.000
_cell.angle_alpha   90.00
_cell.angle_beta   90.00
_cell.angle_gamma   90.00
#
_symmetry.space_group_name_H-M   'P 1'
#
loop_
_entity.id
_entity.type
_entity.pdbx_description
1 polymer ?
#
loop_
_entity_poly.entity_id
_entity_poly.type
_entity_poly.pdbx_seq_one_letter_code
_entity_poly.pdbx_strand_id
1 'polypeptide(L)'
;DAVPVGYGAMLLEGVVGVIALGTIMMSGEMLKGGPTVVYGHGLGQFASLIGISPRLGTAIGLLALNSFILTSLDTATRLARYQLQEFTGMSLNKYLATGISVGFALALIFYKAGNAPAWTLIWPIFGASNQLVAAIGLMALGVWVIRALKKSAKFIMYPMFFMLTTTIVALVQMLLNPKTNMVVFSFDLVLLVLTL
;
A
#
# COMPACT_ATOMS: atom_id res chain seq x y z
N ASP A 1 8.56 23.27 3.15
CA ASP A 1 8.75 22.00 2.39
C ASP A 1 7.52 21.10 2.35
N ALA A 2 6.48 21.33 3.18
CA ALA A 2 5.28 20.47 3.22
C ALA A 2 4.54 20.43 1.88
N VAL A 3 4.45 21.54 1.16
CA VAL A 3 3.74 21.60 -0.13
C VAL A 3 4.50 20.84 -1.23
N PRO A 4 5.77 21.12 -1.54
CA PRO A 4 6.45 20.40 -2.61
C PRO A 4 6.77 18.95 -2.24
N VAL A 5 7.20 18.68 -1.02
CA VAL A 5 7.61 17.34 -0.59
C VAL A 5 6.39 16.46 -0.23
N GLY A 6 5.44 16.99 0.55
CA GLY A 6 4.25 16.23 0.94
C GLY A 6 3.25 16.14 -0.20
N TYR A 7 2.66 17.25 -0.59
CA TYR A 7 1.59 17.28 -1.60
C TYR A 7 2.09 16.97 -3.02
N GLY A 8 3.24 17.54 -3.42
CA GLY A 8 3.82 17.27 -4.74
C GLY A 8 4.22 15.83 -4.93
N ALA A 9 4.85 15.20 -3.94
CA ALA A 9 5.22 13.79 -3.98
C ALA A 9 3.97 12.89 -4.05
N MET A 10 2.92 13.20 -3.28
CA MET A 10 1.64 12.48 -3.34
C MET A 10 1.01 12.52 -4.74
N LEU A 11 1.04 13.67 -5.42
CA LEU A 11 0.52 13.78 -6.80
C LEU A 11 1.31 12.92 -7.77
N LEU A 12 2.65 12.93 -7.66
CA LEU A 12 3.51 12.07 -8.48
C LEU A 12 3.26 10.59 -8.22
N GLU A 13 3.09 10.21 -6.97
CA GLU A 13 2.72 8.83 -6.58
C GLU A 13 1.38 8.42 -7.21
N GLY A 14 0.38 9.29 -7.19
CA GLY A 14 -0.90 9.07 -7.86
C GLY A 14 -0.75 8.85 -9.37
N VAL A 15 0.06 9.65 -10.04
CA VAL A 15 0.36 9.48 -11.47
C VAL A 15 1.04 8.14 -11.75
N VAL A 16 2.04 7.77 -10.95
CA VAL A 16 2.73 6.47 -11.06
C VAL A 16 1.75 5.31 -10.84
N GLY A 17 0.81 5.45 -9.90
CA GLY A 17 -0.24 4.46 -9.65
C GLY A 17 -1.17 4.27 -10.86
N VAL A 18 -1.58 5.36 -11.51
CA VAL A 18 -2.40 5.31 -12.74
C VAL A 18 -1.62 4.66 -13.88
N ILE A 19 -0.35 4.99 -14.05
CA ILE A 19 0.52 4.35 -15.05
C ILE A 19 0.65 2.85 -14.76
N ALA A 20 0.86 2.46 -13.51
CA ALA A 20 0.94 1.05 -13.11
C ALA A 20 -0.35 0.29 -13.43
N LEU A 21 -1.50 0.88 -13.17
CA LEU A 21 -2.79 0.31 -13.57
C LEU A 21 -2.89 0.14 -15.09
N GLY A 22 -2.48 1.15 -15.86
CA GLY A 22 -2.44 1.10 -17.32
C GLY A 22 -1.55 -0.03 -17.83
N THR A 23 -0.40 -0.32 -17.21
CA THR A 23 0.48 -1.43 -17.62
C THR A 23 -0.20 -2.79 -17.45
N ILE A 24 -0.98 -2.97 -16.37
CA ILE A 24 -1.74 -4.20 -16.14
C ILE A 24 -2.87 -4.34 -17.16
N MET A 25 -3.60 -3.27 -17.44
CA MET A 25 -4.69 -3.28 -18.44
C MET A 25 -4.19 -3.60 -19.84
N MET A 26 -3.00 -3.14 -20.21
CA MET A 26 -2.39 -3.44 -21.52
C MET A 26 -1.91 -4.90 -21.63
N SER A 27 -1.45 -5.47 -20.52
CA SER A 27 -0.89 -6.84 -20.55
C SER A 27 -1.96 -7.92 -20.68
N GLY A 28 -3.23 -7.63 -20.37
CA GLY A 28 -4.37 -8.55 -20.40
C GLY A 28 -4.28 -9.74 -19.45
N GLU A 29 -3.08 -10.16 -19.09
CA GLU A 29 -2.78 -11.25 -18.16
C GLU A 29 -1.59 -10.88 -17.29
N MET A 30 -1.52 -11.45 -16.08
CA MET A 30 -0.34 -11.34 -15.24
C MET A 30 0.82 -12.12 -15.86
N LEU A 31 1.81 -11.43 -16.38
CA LEU A 31 3.01 -12.06 -16.93
C LEU A 31 3.70 -12.94 -15.86
N LYS A 32 4.24 -14.08 -16.31
CA LYS A 32 5.06 -14.94 -15.46
C LYS A 32 6.27 -14.12 -14.98
N GLY A 33 6.38 -13.85 -13.68
CA GLY A 33 7.43 -13.01 -13.09
C GLY A 33 6.92 -11.96 -12.11
N GLY A 34 5.61 -11.84 -11.97
CA GLY A 34 4.98 -11.00 -10.96
C GLY A 34 4.82 -9.52 -11.33
N PRO A 35 4.34 -8.69 -10.41
CA PRO A 35 3.94 -7.31 -10.67
C PRO A 35 5.05 -6.42 -11.22
N THR A 36 6.28 -6.61 -10.77
CA THR A 36 7.46 -5.86 -11.22
C THR A 36 7.73 -6.04 -12.71
N VAL A 37 7.61 -7.28 -13.19
CA VAL A 37 7.83 -7.61 -14.61
C VAL A 37 6.72 -7.02 -15.48
N VAL A 38 5.47 -7.11 -15.02
CA VAL A 38 4.31 -6.51 -15.71
C VAL A 38 4.51 -5.00 -15.85
N TYR A 39 4.87 -4.33 -14.77
CA TYR A 39 5.12 -2.89 -14.78
C TYR A 39 6.25 -2.49 -15.73
N GLY A 40 7.42 -3.15 -15.62
CA GLY A 40 8.56 -2.88 -16.49
C GLY A 40 8.25 -3.10 -17.96
N HIS A 41 7.62 -4.22 -18.28
CA HIS A 41 7.23 -4.54 -19.67
C HIS A 41 6.20 -3.54 -20.21
N GLY A 42 5.18 -3.19 -19.44
CA GLY A 42 4.17 -2.20 -19.82
C GLY A 42 4.79 -0.82 -20.07
N LEU A 43 5.73 -0.38 -19.24
CA LEU A 43 6.48 0.85 -19.50
C LEU A 43 7.33 0.76 -20.78
N GLY A 44 7.89 -0.40 -21.08
CA GLY A 44 8.56 -0.63 -22.36
C GLY A 44 7.63 -0.44 -23.56
N GLN A 45 6.39 -0.92 -23.45
CA GLN A 45 5.36 -0.72 -24.47
C GLN A 45 4.96 0.75 -24.59
N PHE A 46 4.71 1.47 -23.49
CA PHE A 46 4.43 2.91 -23.53
C PHE A 46 5.58 3.70 -24.15
N ALA A 47 6.83 3.37 -23.81
CA ALA A 47 8.01 4.01 -24.39
C ALA A 47 8.08 3.84 -25.91
N SER A 48 7.64 2.69 -26.42
CA SER A 48 7.63 2.44 -27.87
C SER A 48 6.65 3.35 -28.63
N LEU A 49 5.57 3.77 -28.00
CA LEU A 49 4.59 4.69 -28.61
C LEU A 49 5.18 6.09 -28.86
N ILE A 50 6.21 6.46 -28.12
CA ILE A 50 6.92 7.74 -28.28
C ILE A 50 8.28 7.59 -28.96
N GLY A 51 8.52 6.45 -29.62
CA GLY A 51 9.73 6.18 -30.39
C GLY A 51 10.95 5.74 -29.59
N ILE A 52 10.80 5.43 -28.29
CA ILE A 52 11.88 4.90 -27.44
C ILE A 52 11.87 3.36 -27.57
N SER A 53 13.05 2.72 -27.65
CA SER A 53 13.09 1.27 -27.74
C SER A 53 12.44 0.61 -26.52
N PRO A 54 11.61 -0.45 -26.68
CA PRO A 54 10.94 -1.13 -25.59
C PRO A 54 11.92 -1.65 -24.52
N ARG A 55 13.09 -2.10 -24.94
CA ARG A 55 14.14 -2.58 -24.02
C ARG A 55 14.63 -1.48 -23.08
N LEU A 56 14.85 -0.28 -23.62
CA LEU A 56 15.28 0.88 -22.82
C LEU A 56 14.15 1.35 -21.89
N GLY A 57 12.93 1.43 -22.40
CA GLY A 57 11.75 1.77 -21.59
C GLY A 57 11.54 0.80 -20.43
N THR A 58 11.65 -0.50 -20.67
CA THR A 58 11.59 -1.53 -19.63
C THR A 58 12.69 -1.37 -18.58
N ALA A 59 13.94 -1.13 -19.02
CA ALA A 59 15.06 -0.94 -18.10
C ALA A 59 14.87 0.29 -17.20
N ILE A 60 14.47 1.42 -17.77
CA ILE A 60 14.18 2.66 -17.02
C ILE A 60 13.02 2.43 -16.04
N GLY A 61 11.95 1.77 -16.48
CA GLY A 61 10.80 1.45 -15.65
C GLY A 61 11.16 0.58 -14.44
N LEU A 62 11.95 -0.45 -14.66
CA LEU A 62 12.43 -1.33 -13.59
C LEU A 62 13.36 -0.59 -12.63
N LEU A 63 14.26 0.25 -13.12
CA LEU A 63 15.13 1.07 -12.27
C LEU A 63 14.33 2.06 -11.40
N ALA A 64 13.36 2.74 -12.00
CA ALA A 64 12.49 3.66 -11.28
C ALA A 64 11.68 2.95 -10.18
N LEU A 65 11.08 1.81 -10.51
CA LEU A 65 10.30 1.01 -9.55
C LEU A 65 11.19 0.47 -8.42
N ASN A 66 12.38 -0.06 -8.73
CA ASN A 66 13.29 -0.57 -7.72
C ASN A 66 13.80 0.54 -6.79
N SER A 67 14.07 1.74 -7.31
CA SER A 67 14.44 2.90 -6.49
C SER A 67 13.30 3.31 -5.56
N PHE A 68 12.07 3.31 -6.04
CA PHE A 68 10.88 3.60 -5.25
C PHE A 68 10.67 2.57 -4.13
N ILE A 69 10.78 1.27 -4.46
CA ILE A 69 10.67 0.18 -3.47
C ILE A 69 11.77 0.29 -2.40
N LEU A 70 13.01 0.61 -2.80
CA LEU A 70 14.13 0.73 -1.87
C LEU A 70 13.93 1.87 -0.86
N THR A 71 13.47 3.04 -1.33
CA THR A 71 13.18 4.17 -0.45
C THR A 71 12.00 3.88 0.50
N SER A 72 10.97 3.20 0.00
CA SER A 72 9.83 2.77 0.81
C SER A 72 10.25 1.76 1.88
N LEU A 73 11.15 0.83 1.55
CA LEU A 73 11.67 -0.17 2.48
C LEU A 73 12.47 0.46 3.63
N ASP A 74 13.32 1.45 3.34
CA ASP A 74 14.06 2.21 4.36
C ASP A 74 13.10 2.89 5.34
N THR A 75 12.10 3.59 4.81
CA THR A 75 11.10 4.29 5.62
C THR A 75 10.23 3.32 6.42
N ALA A 76 9.76 2.24 5.81
CA ALA A 76 8.94 1.22 6.47
C ALA A 76 9.70 0.55 7.62
N THR A 77 10.97 0.22 7.41
CA THR A 77 11.83 -0.36 8.46
C THR A 77 11.99 0.60 9.64
N ARG A 78 12.13 1.88 9.36
CA ARG A 78 12.26 2.93 10.37
C ARG A 78 10.97 3.11 11.17
N LEU A 79 9.83 3.14 10.48
CA LEU A 79 8.50 3.23 11.12
C LEU A 79 8.19 1.99 11.97
N ALA A 80 8.43 0.78 11.45
CA ALA A 80 8.22 -0.46 12.18
C ALA A 80 9.06 -0.51 13.48
N ARG A 81 10.31 -0.06 13.40
CA ARG A 81 11.17 0.08 14.58
C ARG A 81 10.58 1.04 15.61
N TYR A 82 10.13 2.23 15.20
CA TYR A 82 9.53 3.21 16.11
C TYR A 82 8.25 2.67 16.74
N GLN A 83 7.38 2.07 15.97
CA GLN A 83 6.15 1.45 16.47
C GLN A 83 6.45 0.38 17.52
N LEU A 84 7.43 -0.49 17.26
CA LEU A 84 7.82 -1.53 18.18
C LEU A 84 8.42 -0.97 19.47
N GLN A 85 9.24 0.08 19.38
CA GLN A 85 9.79 0.77 20.55
C GLN A 85 8.69 1.43 21.36
N GLU A 86 7.75 2.11 20.73
CA GLU A 86 6.62 2.76 21.39
C GLU A 86 5.71 1.73 22.08
N PHE A 87 5.39 0.63 21.39
CA PHE A 87 4.59 -0.46 21.96
C PHE A 87 5.23 -1.10 23.21
N THR A 88 6.57 -1.14 23.27
CA THR A 88 7.32 -1.66 24.42
C THR A 88 7.70 -0.60 25.46
N GLY A 89 7.08 0.58 25.40
CA GLY A 89 7.38 1.67 26.32
C GLY A 89 8.82 2.19 26.21
N MET A 90 9.40 2.18 25.00
CA MET A 90 10.78 2.61 24.69
C MET A 90 11.88 1.78 25.39
N SER A 91 11.53 0.60 25.90
CA SER A 91 12.49 -0.28 26.60
C SER A 91 13.47 -0.98 25.65
N LEU A 92 13.11 -1.14 24.38
CA LEU A 92 13.94 -1.80 23.38
C LEU A 92 15.00 -0.87 22.78
N ASN A 93 16.25 -1.37 22.72
CA ASN A 93 17.32 -0.72 21.97
C ASN A 93 16.95 -0.67 20.46
N LYS A 94 17.33 0.43 19.79
CA LYS A 94 17.06 0.65 18.37
C LYS A 94 17.55 -0.49 17.46
N TYR A 95 18.67 -1.11 17.78
CA TYR A 95 19.21 -2.21 16.98
C TYR A 95 18.40 -3.50 17.15
N LEU A 96 18.01 -3.80 18.38
CA LEU A 96 17.16 -4.96 18.68
C LEU A 96 15.76 -4.79 18.06
N ALA A 97 15.16 -3.62 18.20
CA ALA A 97 13.87 -3.33 17.58
C ALA A 97 13.91 -3.44 16.05
N THR A 98 14.99 -2.95 15.40
CA THR A 98 15.21 -3.14 13.97
C THR A 98 15.36 -4.61 13.62
N GLY A 99 16.19 -5.35 14.37
CA GLY A 99 16.43 -6.78 14.15
C GLY A 99 15.15 -7.61 14.24
N ILE A 100 14.30 -7.32 15.24
CA ILE A 100 13.00 -7.99 15.40
C ILE A 100 12.08 -7.67 14.21
N SER A 101 11.96 -6.39 13.84
CA SER A 101 11.09 -5.97 12.72
C SER A 101 11.51 -6.59 11.40
N VAL A 102 12.81 -6.55 11.08
CA VAL A 102 13.36 -7.15 9.86
C VAL A 102 13.28 -8.68 9.90
N GLY A 103 13.59 -9.29 11.05
CA GLY A 103 13.49 -10.74 11.24
C GLY A 103 12.07 -11.25 11.02
N PHE A 104 11.07 -10.55 11.53
CA PHE A 104 9.66 -10.88 11.30
C PHE A 104 9.28 -10.77 9.81
N ALA A 105 9.71 -9.70 9.14
CA ALA A 105 9.47 -9.52 7.71
C ALA A 105 10.13 -10.64 6.87
N LEU A 106 11.38 -11.00 7.19
CA LEU A 106 12.06 -12.13 6.55
C LEU A 106 11.34 -13.46 6.80
N ALA A 107 10.88 -13.69 8.02
CA ALA A 107 10.10 -14.89 8.33
C ALA A 107 8.85 -14.99 7.44
N LEU A 108 8.12 -13.90 7.22
CA LEU A 108 6.96 -13.86 6.32
C LEU A 108 7.30 -14.12 4.85
N ILE A 109 8.51 -13.73 4.42
CA ILE A 109 8.97 -13.95 3.04
C ILE A 109 9.33 -15.42 2.83
N PHE A 110 10.05 -16.03 3.77
CA PHE A 110 10.54 -17.39 3.64
C PHE A 110 9.56 -18.47 4.11
N TYR A 111 8.63 -18.12 5.00
CA TYR A 111 7.60 -19.05 5.44
C TYR A 111 6.56 -19.27 4.34
N LYS A 112 6.33 -20.54 3.99
CA LYS A 112 5.34 -20.93 3.01
C LYS A 112 4.08 -21.42 3.73
N ALA A 113 2.97 -20.79 3.44
CA ALA A 113 1.64 -21.27 3.85
C ALA A 113 1.03 -22.05 2.67
N GLY A 114 1.23 -23.36 2.67
CA GLY A 114 0.92 -24.21 1.51
C GLY A 114 1.91 -23.99 0.35
N ASN A 115 1.41 -23.68 -0.84
CA ASN A 115 2.24 -23.45 -2.04
C ASN A 115 2.63 -22.00 -2.27
N ALA A 116 2.15 -21.06 -1.44
CA ALA A 116 2.40 -19.62 -1.59
C ALA A 116 3.17 -19.07 -0.38
N PRO A 117 4.01 -18.04 -0.56
CA PRO A 117 4.63 -17.32 0.56
C PRO A 117 3.58 -16.69 1.47
N ALA A 118 3.81 -16.68 2.78
CA ALA A 118 2.85 -16.18 3.77
C ALA A 118 2.47 -14.71 3.56
N TRP A 119 3.37 -13.88 3.05
CA TRP A 119 3.08 -12.48 2.76
C TRP A 119 1.95 -12.28 1.73
N THR A 120 1.76 -13.23 0.80
CA THR A 120 0.68 -13.14 -0.20
C THR A 120 -0.71 -13.25 0.41
N LEU A 121 -0.84 -13.92 1.55
CA LEU A 121 -2.09 -14.01 2.30
C LEU A 121 -2.41 -12.70 3.04
N ILE A 122 -1.36 -11.98 3.47
CA ILE A 122 -1.51 -10.75 4.26
C ILE A 122 -1.72 -9.54 3.34
N TRP A 123 -1.28 -9.61 2.08
CA TRP A 123 -1.32 -8.49 1.15
C TRP A 123 -2.71 -7.86 0.95
N PRO A 124 -3.80 -8.62 0.78
CA PRO A 124 -5.15 -8.04 0.68
C PRO A 124 -5.58 -7.31 1.96
N ILE A 125 -5.26 -7.88 3.13
CA ILE A 125 -5.55 -7.28 4.45
C ILE A 125 -4.80 -5.95 4.59
N PHE A 126 -3.54 -5.89 4.16
CA PHE A 126 -2.75 -4.66 4.16
C PHE A 126 -3.41 -3.57 3.32
N GLY A 127 -3.92 -3.91 2.13
CA GLY A 127 -4.63 -2.96 1.27
C GLY A 127 -5.88 -2.37 1.93
N ALA A 128 -6.72 -3.22 2.52
CA ALA A 128 -7.93 -2.79 3.23
C ALA A 128 -7.59 -1.95 4.48
N SER A 129 -6.60 -2.37 5.26
CA SER A 129 -6.14 -1.62 6.45
C SER A 129 -5.62 -0.24 6.09
N ASN A 130 -4.85 -0.13 5.00
CA ASN A 130 -4.31 1.14 4.53
C ASN A 130 -5.41 2.13 4.12
N GLN A 131 -6.44 1.65 3.42
CA GLN A 131 -7.61 2.45 3.08
C GLN A 131 -8.40 2.90 4.31
N LEU A 132 -8.55 2.02 5.31
CA LEU A 132 -9.21 2.34 6.57
C LEU A 132 -8.47 3.44 7.33
N VAL A 133 -7.15 3.34 7.45
CA VAL A 133 -6.32 4.37 8.08
C VAL A 133 -6.46 5.71 7.36
N ALA A 134 -6.49 5.71 6.01
CA ALA A 134 -6.72 6.92 5.24
C ALA A 134 -8.11 7.53 5.51
N ALA A 135 -9.16 6.70 5.58
CA ALA A 135 -10.51 7.17 5.90
C ALA A 135 -10.59 7.79 7.30
N ILE A 136 -9.97 7.15 8.31
CA ILE A 136 -9.90 7.67 9.70
C ILE A 136 -9.12 8.98 9.73
N GLY A 137 -8.00 9.07 9.03
CA GLY A 137 -7.19 10.29 8.92
C GLY A 137 -7.98 11.45 8.31
N LEU A 138 -8.72 11.21 7.24
CA LEU A 138 -9.59 12.20 6.62
C LEU A 138 -10.75 12.60 7.55
N MET A 139 -11.30 11.66 8.30
CA MET A 139 -12.33 11.95 9.30
C MET A 139 -11.80 12.87 10.40
N ALA A 140 -10.65 12.54 10.97
CA ALA A 140 -10.00 13.36 11.99
C ALA A 140 -9.70 14.78 11.47
N LEU A 141 -9.17 14.88 10.24
CA LEU A 141 -8.91 16.16 9.58
C LEU A 141 -10.21 16.94 9.34
N GLY A 142 -11.29 16.28 8.90
CA GLY A 142 -12.59 16.88 8.70
C GLY A 142 -13.16 17.47 9.99
N VAL A 143 -13.11 16.71 11.08
CA VAL A 143 -13.53 17.18 12.41
C VAL A 143 -12.71 18.37 12.86
N TRP A 144 -11.39 18.34 12.67
CA TRP A 144 -10.52 19.46 13.00
C TRP A 144 -10.86 20.72 12.20
N VAL A 145 -11.09 20.61 10.89
CA VAL A 145 -11.46 21.75 10.04
C VAL A 145 -12.79 22.37 10.50
N ILE A 146 -13.78 21.54 10.86
CA ILE A 146 -15.08 22.04 11.34
C ILE A 146 -14.94 22.72 12.70
N ARG A 147 -14.22 22.10 13.65
CA ARG A 147 -14.13 22.58 15.04
C ARG A 147 -13.13 23.70 15.23
N ALA A 148 -11.92 23.56 14.66
CA ALA A 148 -10.83 24.52 14.87
C ALA A 148 -10.87 25.68 13.86
N LEU A 149 -11.07 25.37 12.57
CA LEU A 149 -11.10 26.41 11.51
C LEU A 149 -12.50 26.99 11.27
N LYS A 150 -13.56 26.37 11.82
CA LYS A 150 -14.96 26.76 11.60
C LYS A 150 -15.32 26.89 10.11
N LYS A 151 -14.70 26.05 9.27
CA LYS A 151 -14.91 26.01 7.82
C LYS A 151 -15.66 24.75 7.40
N SER A 152 -16.25 24.80 6.21
CA SER A 152 -16.88 23.60 5.62
C SER A 152 -15.85 22.56 5.25
N ALA A 153 -16.03 21.31 5.74
CA ALA A 153 -15.17 20.19 5.46
C ALA A 153 -15.70 19.28 4.34
N LYS A 154 -16.68 19.72 3.54
CA LYS A 154 -17.31 18.90 2.49
C LYS A 154 -16.28 18.28 1.55
N PHE A 155 -15.27 19.05 1.15
CA PHE A 155 -14.20 18.60 0.27
C PHE A 155 -13.37 17.45 0.85
N ILE A 156 -13.26 17.34 2.17
CA ILE A 156 -12.57 16.27 2.90
C ILE A 156 -13.52 15.09 3.11
N MET A 157 -14.78 15.38 3.42
CA MET A 157 -15.77 14.35 3.75
C MET A 157 -16.16 13.48 2.54
N TYR A 158 -16.24 14.03 1.32
CA TYR A 158 -16.54 13.23 0.14
C TYR A 158 -15.52 12.13 -0.14
N PRO A 159 -14.19 12.41 -0.23
CA PRO A 159 -13.20 11.35 -0.35
C PRO A 159 -13.21 10.36 0.81
N MET A 160 -13.45 10.85 2.05
CA MET A 160 -13.56 9.99 3.22
C MET A 160 -14.70 8.97 3.08
N PHE A 161 -15.90 9.40 2.74
CA PHE A 161 -17.03 8.50 2.55
C PHE A 161 -16.80 7.52 1.40
N PHE A 162 -16.17 7.98 0.31
CA PHE A 162 -15.81 7.10 -0.80
C PHE A 162 -14.83 6.01 -0.34
N MET A 163 -13.76 6.39 0.37
CA MET A 163 -12.78 5.45 0.90
C MET A 163 -13.41 4.45 1.89
N LEU A 164 -14.26 4.95 2.79
CA LEU A 164 -14.94 4.10 3.76
C LEU A 164 -15.85 3.08 3.06
N THR A 165 -16.66 3.52 2.12
CA THR A 165 -17.58 2.65 1.36
C THR A 165 -16.81 1.59 0.57
N THR A 166 -15.76 1.97 -0.14
CA THR A 166 -14.95 1.03 -0.92
C THR A 166 -14.24 0.02 -0.01
N THR A 167 -13.78 0.45 1.17
CA THR A 167 -13.16 -0.46 2.16
C THR A 167 -14.17 -1.47 2.71
N ILE A 168 -15.36 -1.01 3.09
CA ILE A 168 -16.42 -1.92 3.58
C ILE A 168 -16.79 -2.94 2.49
N VAL A 169 -16.99 -2.50 1.26
CA VAL A 169 -17.32 -3.41 0.14
C VAL A 169 -16.18 -4.41 -0.08
N ALA A 170 -14.92 -3.99 -0.06
CA ALA A 170 -13.79 -4.88 -0.20
C ALA A 170 -13.72 -5.93 0.92
N LEU A 171 -13.87 -5.51 2.18
CA LEU A 171 -13.86 -6.42 3.33
C LEU A 171 -15.02 -7.42 3.26
N VAL A 172 -16.22 -6.98 2.91
CA VAL A 172 -17.37 -7.88 2.74
C VAL A 172 -17.14 -8.88 1.61
N GLN A 173 -16.57 -8.45 0.48
CA GLN A 173 -16.22 -9.36 -0.61
C GLN A 173 -15.16 -10.39 -0.19
N MET A 174 -14.17 -9.99 0.61
CA MET A 174 -13.17 -10.90 1.13
C MET A 174 -13.78 -11.92 2.10
N LEU A 175 -14.68 -11.51 2.98
CA LEU A 175 -15.40 -12.39 3.91
C LEU A 175 -16.32 -13.38 3.18
N LEU A 176 -16.96 -12.98 2.09
CA LEU A 176 -17.84 -13.82 1.29
C LEU A 176 -17.09 -14.78 0.36
N ASN A 177 -15.78 -14.63 0.20
CA ASN A 177 -14.99 -15.47 -0.69
C ASN A 177 -14.74 -16.84 -0.03
N PRO A 178 -15.26 -17.97 -0.58
CA PRO A 178 -15.12 -19.29 0.01
C PRO A 178 -13.68 -19.83 0.04
N LYS A 179 -12.74 -19.17 -0.66
CA LYS A 179 -11.32 -19.53 -0.67
C LYS A 179 -10.50 -18.76 0.39
N THR A 180 -11.15 -17.92 1.19
CA THR A 180 -10.46 -17.12 2.22
C THR A 180 -9.95 -18.02 3.34
N ASN A 181 -8.65 -17.88 3.66
CA ASN A 181 -8.03 -18.60 4.76
C ASN A 181 -8.61 -18.09 6.10
N MET A 182 -8.73 -18.99 7.10
CA MET A 182 -9.30 -18.67 8.42
C MET A 182 -8.59 -17.50 9.10
N VAL A 183 -7.28 -17.35 8.91
CA VAL A 183 -6.49 -16.21 9.42
C VAL A 183 -6.93 -14.91 8.77
N VAL A 184 -7.03 -14.89 7.45
CA VAL A 184 -7.49 -13.71 6.68
C VAL A 184 -8.92 -13.35 7.09
N PHE A 185 -9.81 -14.34 7.19
CA PHE A 185 -11.19 -14.13 7.62
C PHE A 185 -11.28 -13.48 9.01
N SER A 186 -10.48 -13.92 9.98
CA SER A 186 -10.48 -13.35 11.33
C SER A 186 -10.01 -11.89 11.33
N PHE A 187 -8.98 -11.56 10.57
CA PHE A 187 -8.50 -10.19 10.43
C PHE A 187 -9.51 -9.29 9.71
N ASP A 188 -10.13 -9.77 8.63
CA ASP A 188 -11.16 -9.02 7.91
C ASP A 188 -12.38 -8.72 8.78
N LEU A 189 -12.79 -9.68 9.61
CA LEU A 189 -13.88 -9.49 10.56
C LEU A 189 -13.54 -8.39 11.58
N VAL A 190 -12.32 -8.41 12.14
CA VAL A 190 -11.86 -7.37 13.07
C VAL A 190 -11.83 -6.01 12.39
N LEU A 191 -11.29 -5.91 11.17
CA LEU A 191 -11.25 -4.66 10.41
C LEU A 191 -12.66 -4.14 10.09
N LEU A 192 -13.59 -5.03 9.73
CA LEU A 192 -14.98 -4.67 9.47
C LEU A 192 -15.64 -4.08 10.73
N VAL A 193 -15.44 -4.71 11.89
CA VAL A 193 -15.94 -4.20 13.17
C VAL A 193 -15.34 -2.84 13.53
N LEU A 194 -14.06 -2.62 13.22
CA LEU A 194 -13.40 -1.32 13.45
C LEU A 194 -13.87 -0.23 12.47
N THR A 195 -14.50 -0.62 11.38
CA THR A 195 -14.98 0.30 10.32
C THR A 195 -16.41 0.77 10.57
N LEU A 196 -17.19 0.00 11.35
CA LEU A 196 -18.57 0.30 11.72
C LEU A 196 -18.65 1.11 13.01
#